data_5fbc97e88411cd0dc668292fd94d132e
#
_entry.id   5fbc97e88411cd0dc668292fd94d132e
#
_cell.length_a   1.000
_cell.length_b   1.000
_cell.length_c   1.000
_cell.angle_alpha   90.00
_cell.angle_beta   90.00
_cell.angle_gamma   90.00
#
_symmetry.space_group_name_H-M   'P 1'
#
loop_
_entity.id
_entity.type
_entity.pdbx_description
1 polymer ?
#
loop_
_entity_poly.entity_id
_entity_poly.type
_entity_poly.pdbx_seq_one_letter_code
_entity_poly.pdbx_strand_id
1 'polypeptide(L)'
;MLNIDNFIGDHITFRRSSMFAPDIAANSDRLRQEVEGKSLLVIGGAGSIGSSYIKAILPFKPSKLVVIDLNENGLAELTRDLRSTYGLYIPDEYRTYTLNFADPIFERMFRKEQGFDIVANFSAHKHVRSEKDEYSVQALIENNVIKAKKLLDLLSEFPPRHFFCVSTDKAANPVNIMGASKRIMEDMIMAYSSKFKVTTARFANVAFSNGSLLAGFIDRIMKKQPLAAPNDVKRYFVSPEESGQICMLACILGNNGEIFFPKLGEEKMITFSSICDRFLRT
;
A
#
# COMPACT_ATOMS: atom_id res chain seq x y z
N MET A 1 6.04 10.96 25.97
CA MET A 1 5.48 11.25 24.61
C MET A 1 5.24 9.92 23.91
N LEU A 2 4.03 9.64 23.48
CA LEU A 2 3.67 8.38 22.80
C LEU A 2 4.43 8.30 21.46
N ASN A 3 5.25 7.26 21.32
CA ASN A 3 5.87 6.89 20.05
C ASN A 3 5.06 5.75 19.43
N ILE A 4 4.39 6.00 18.33
CA ILE A 4 3.48 5.05 17.68
C ILE A 4 4.24 3.82 17.17
N ASP A 5 5.43 3.96 16.63
CA ASP A 5 6.21 2.84 16.09
C ASP A 5 6.63 1.89 17.22
N ASN A 6 7.10 2.44 18.34
CA ASN A 6 7.39 1.65 19.54
C ASN A 6 6.13 0.96 20.07
N PHE A 7 5.00 1.68 20.12
CA PHE A 7 3.73 1.10 20.54
C PHE A 7 3.30 -0.07 19.63
N ILE A 8 3.42 0.08 18.31
CA ILE A 8 3.13 -1.00 17.36
C ILE A 8 4.03 -2.20 17.65
N GLY A 9 5.35 -1.98 17.78
CA GLY A 9 6.31 -3.05 18.02
C GLY A 9 6.09 -3.78 19.33
N ASP A 10 5.84 -3.06 20.42
CA ASP A 10 5.72 -3.63 21.76
C ASP A 10 4.34 -4.23 22.07
N HIS A 11 3.27 -3.70 21.45
CA HIS A 11 1.90 -4.01 21.87
C HIS A 11 0.98 -4.59 20.80
N ILE A 12 1.35 -4.51 19.51
CA ILE A 12 0.50 -5.00 18.42
C ILE A 12 1.18 -6.13 17.64
N THR A 13 2.37 -5.87 17.10
CA THR A 13 3.08 -6.86 16.29
C THR A 13 4.01 -7.75 17.11
N PHE A 14 4.40 -7.30 18.31
CA PHE A 14 5.40 -7.93 19.19
C PHE A 14 6.75 -8.13 18.47
N ARG A 15 7.09 -7.20 17.57
CA ARG A 15 8.33 -7.15 16.81
C ARG A 15 8.86 -5.72 16.80
N ARG A 16 10.07 -5.52 17.27
CA ARG A 16 10.78 -4.22 17.23
C ARG A 16 11.55 -3.98 15.94
N SER A 17 11.79 -5.06 15.19
CA SER A 17 12.38 -5.01 13.85
C SER A 17 11.41 -5.64 12.86
N SER A 18 11.43 -5.18 11.62
CA SER A 18 10.60 -5.75 10.58
C SER A 18 10.88 -7.23 10.36
N MET A 19 9.81 -8.01 10.18
CA MET A 19 9.93 -9.43 9.83
C MET A 19 10.58 -9.66 8.46
N PHE A 20 10.61 -8.65 7.59
CA PHE A 20 11.21 -8.70 6.25
C PHE A 20 12.64 -8.18 6.19
N ALA A 21 13.21 -7.71 7.32
CA ALA A 21 14.59 -7.22 7.33
C ALA A 21 15.61 -8.27 6.86
N PRO A 22 15.53 -9.56 7.25
CA PRO A 22 16.40 -10.59 6.72
C PRO A 22 16.28 -10.81 5.21
N ASP A 23 15.03 -10.78 4.68
CA ASP A 23 14.76 -10.97 3.25
C ASP A 23 15.33 -9.81 2.42
N ILE A 24 15.20 -8.57 2.92
CA ILE A 24 15.76 -7.38 2.28
C ILE A 24 17.28 -7.44 2.30
N ALA A 25 17.88 -7.80 3.43
CA ALA A 25 19.34 -7.91 3.55
C ALA A 25 19.90 -8.99 2.61
N ALA A 26 19.28 -10.15 2.57
CA ALA A 26 19.67 -11.26 1.70
C ALA A 26 19.55 -10.96 0.20
N ASN A 27 18.67 -10.03 -0.19
CA ASN A 27 18.38 -9.67 -1.58
C ASN A 27 18.81 -8.24 -1.93
N SER A 28 19.61 -7.57 -1.09
CA SER A 28 19.95 -6.16 -1.26
C SER A 28 20.58 -5.84 -2.62
N ASP A 29 21.49 -6.68 -3.10
CA ASP A 29 22.17 -6.48 -4.39
C ASP A 29 21.20 -6.60 -5.56
N ARG A 30 20.29 -7.60 -5.51
CA ARG A 30 19.26 -7.79 -6.54
C ARG A 30 18.25 -6.64 -6.53
N LEU A 31 17.81 -6.18 -5.35
CA LEU A 31 16.94 -5.01 -5.21
C LEU A 31 17.61 -3.77 -5.82
N ARG A 32 18.88 -3.55 -5.52
CA ARG A 32 19.65 -2.45 -6.09
C ARG A 32 19.74 -2.55 -7.62
N GLN A 33 20.11 -3.69 -8.16
CA GLN A 33 20.22 -3.93 -9.59
C GLN A 33 18.91 -3.64 -10.34
N GLU A 34 17.77 -3.99 -9.75
CA GLU A 34 16.45 -3.83 -10.37
C GLU A 34 15.87 -2.41 -10.21
N VAL A 35 16.33 -1.62 -9.22
CA VAL A 35 15.75 -0.31 -8.89
C VAL A 35 16.66 0.86 -9.22
N GLU A 36 17.99 0.69 -9.07
CA GLU A 36 18.94 1.80 -9.26
C GLU A 36 18.85 2.37 -10.68
N GLY A 37 18.71 3.69 -10.75
CA GLY A 37 18.59 4.40 -12.03
C GLY A 37 17.27 4.20 -12.78
N LYS A 38 16.26 3.51 -12.19
CA LYS A 38 14.96 3.27 -12.84
C LYS A 38 13.96 4.38 -12.53
N SER A 39 13.01 4.54 -13.46
CA SER A 39 11.85 5.43 -13.29
C SER A 39 10.73 4.70 -12.56
N LEU A 40 10.16 5.37 -11.56
CA LEU A 40 9.13 4.82 -10.68
C LEU A 40 7.87 5.67 -10.69
N LEU A 41 6.72 5.04 -10.95
CA LEU A 41 5.39 5.63 -10.77
C LEU A 41 4.67 4.95 -9.60
N VAL A 42 4.23 5.74 -8.62
CA VAL A 42 3.42 5.27 -7.49
C VAL A 42 2.05 5.92 -7.53
N ILE A 43 1.01 5.11 -7.69
CA ILE A 43 -0.40 5.51 -7.71
C ILE A 43 -1.00 5.24 -6.32
N GLY A 44 -1.64 6.25 -5.70
CA GLY A 44 -2.13 6.16 -4.33
C GLY A 44 -1.00 6.26 -3.30
N GLY A 45 0.07 7.02 -3.64
CA GLY A 45 1.29 7.09 -2.85
C GLY A 45 1.17 7.89 -1.56
N ALA A 46 0.15 8.75 -1.41
CA ALA A 46 -0.12 9.48 -0.17
C ALA A 46 -0.87 8.64 0.89
N GLY A 47 -1.32 7.45 0.53
CA GLY A 47 -1.89 6.49 1.47
C GLY A 47 -0.81 5.82 2.34
N SER A 48 -1.20 5.24 3.49
CA SER A 48 -0.27 4.62 4.44
C SER A 48 0.63 3.54 3.83
N ILE A 49 0.09 2.69 2.95
CA ILE A 49 0.87 1.62 2.33
C ILE A 49 1.75 2.18 1.20
N GLY A 50 1.21 3.08 0.37
CA GLY A 50 1.95 3.71 -0.72
C GLY A 50 3.15 4.52 -0.21
N SER A 51 2.97 5.31 0.86
CA SER A 51 4.06 6.07 1.48
C SER A 51 5.12 5.16 2.10
N SER A 52 4.70 4.07 2.75
CA SER A 52 5.62 3.07 3.31
C SER A 52 6.39 2.32 2.21
N TYR A 53 5.74 2.00 1.07
CA TYR A 53 6.42 1.43 -0.10
C TYR A 53 7.48 2.39 -0.66
N ILE A 54 7.15 3.68 -0.79
CA ILE A 54 8.10 4.70 -1.26
C ILE A 54 9.32 4.73 -0.34
N LYS A 55 9.11 4.79 0.98
CA LYS A 55 10.22 4.76 1.95
C LYS A 55 11.07 3.48 1.87
N ALA A 56 10.45 2.33 1.59
CA ALA A 56 11.16 1.06 1.45
C ALA A 56 12.01 0.98 0.18
N ILE A 57 11.58 1.59 -0.94
CA ILE A 57 12.28 1.48 -2.23
C ILE A 57 13.33 2.57 -2.46
N LEU A 58 13.17 3.76 -1.89
CA LEU A 58 14.09 4.89 -2.07
C LEU A 58 15.56 4.61 -1.72
N PRO A 59 15.89 3.78 -0.69
CA PRO A 59 17.28 3.40 -0.40
C PRO A 59 18.01 2.70 -1.57
N PHE A 60 17.26 2.15 -2.54
CA PHE A 60 17.80 1.51 -3.74
C PHE A 60 17.98 2.46 -4.93
N LYS A 61 17.84 3.78 -4.71
CA LYS A 61 18.21 4.88 -5.61
C LYS A 61 17.57 4.84 -7.00
N PRO A 62 16.24 4.85 -7.13
CA PRO A 62 15.60 5.12 -8.42
C PRO A 62 16.01 6.52 -8.92
N SER A 63 16.14 6.70 -10.24
CA SER A 63 16.51 8.01 -10.82
C SER A 63 15.34 8.99 -10.87
N LYS A 64 14.12 8.48 -10.89
CA LYS A 64 12.89 9.26 -10.99
C LYS A 64 11.78 8.69 -10.16
N LEU A 65 11.04 9.54 -9.46
CA LEU A 65 9.85 9.18 -8.70
C LEU A 65 8.70 10.13 -9.04
N VAL A 66 7.65 9.57 -9.62
CA VAL A 66 6.37 10.27 -9.81
C VAL A 66 5.32 9.65 -8.90
N VAL A 67 4.68 10.47 -8.09
CA VAL A 67 3.64 10.04 -7.16
C VAL A 67 2.33 10.71 -7.51
N ILE A 68 1.26 9.92 -7.66
CA ILE A 68 -0.08 10.46 -7.86
C ILE A 68 -1.03 9.98 -6.76
N ASP A 69 -1.90 10.88 -6.34
CA ASP A 69 -2.97 10.61 -5.38
C ASP A 69 -4.10 11.62 -5.57
N LEU A 70 -5.30 11.32 -5.10
CA LEU A 70 -6.41 12.29 -5.04
C LEU A 70 -6.31 13.22 -3.81
N ASN A 71 -5.54 12.81 -2.81
CA ASN A 71 -5.38 13.54 -1.56
C ASN A 71 -4.20 14.52 -1.65
N GLU A 72 -4.49 15.77 -2.03
CA GLU A 72 -3.49 16.84 -2.14
C GLU A 72 -2.74 17.08 -0.83
N ASN A 73 -3.45 17.15 0.30
CA ASN A 73 -2.82 17.33 1.61
C ASN A 73 -1.91 16.16 1.97
N GLY A 74 -2.32 14.95 1.63
CA GLY A 74 -1.51 13.74 1.80
C GLY A 74 -0.23 13.77 0.97
N LEU A 75 -0.28 14.28 -0.28
CA LEU A 75 0.91 14.44 -1.13
C LEU A 75 1.87 15.51 -0.57
N ALA A 76 1.33 16.61 -0.05
CA ALA A 76 2.13 17.65 0.60
C ALA A 76 2.83 17.09 1.85
N GLU A 77 2.10 16.33 2.67
CA GLU A 77 2.66 15.73 3.89
C GLU A 77 3.69 14.64 3.55
N LEU A 78 3.43 13.78 2.55
CA LEU A 78 4.41 12.83 2.06
C LEU A 78 5.72 13.52 1.66
N THR A 79 5.63 14.65 0.94
CA THR A 79 6.82 15.38 0.51
C THR A 79 7.61 15.94 1.69
N ARG A 80 6.92 16.49 2.72
CA ARG A 80 7.57 16.95 3.96
C ARG A 80 8.24 15.81 4.70
N ASP A 81 7.54 14.71 4.87
CA ASP A 81 8.01 13.52 5.57
C ASP A 81 9.26 12.93 4.91
N LEU A 82 9.25 12.73 3.59
CA LEU A 82 10.42 12.24 2.86
C LEU A 82 11.64 13.18 3.01
N ARG A 83 11.43 14.50 2.87
CA ARG A 83 12.50 15.50 2.99
C ARG A 83 13.03 15.68 4.41
N SER A 84 12.20 15.39 5.42
CA SER A 84 12.56 15.47 6.83
C SER A 84 13.19 14.18 7.36
N THR A 85 13.09 13.07 6.62
CA THR A 85 13.69 11.79 7.02
C THR A 85 15.20 11.84 6.82
N TYR A 86 15.95 11.83 7.91
CA TYR A 86 17.40 11.93 7.88
C TYR A 86 18.05 10.79 7.09
N GLY A 87 18.92 11.14 6.15
CA GLY A 87 19.68 10.20 5.32
C GLY A 87 18.85 9.47 4.24
N LEU A 88 17.56 9.78 4.09
CA LEU A 88 16.76 9.17 3.02
C LEU A 88 17.14 9.78 1.66
N TYR A 89 17.45 8.91 0.72
CA TYR A 89 17.66 9.32 -0.67
C TYR A 89 16.36 9.74 -1.32
N ILE A 90 16.35 10.88 -2.01
CA ILE A 90 15.26 11.34 -2.86
C ILE A 90 15.84 11.67 -4.23
N PRO A 91 15.28 11.12 -5.34
CA PRO A 91 15.78 11.44 -6.68
C PRO A 91 15.54 12.90 -7.04
N ASP A 92 16.42 13.49 -7.85
CA ASP A 92 16.28 14.87 -8.32
C ASP A 92 14.97 15.05 -9.12
N GLU A 93 14.58 14.05 -9.89
CA GLU A 93 13.29 14.00 -10.56
C GLU A 93 12.18 13.45 -9.64
N TYR A 94 11.88 14.15 -8.56
CA TYR A 94 10.73 13.87 -7.70
C TYR A 94 9.57 14.80 -8.02
N ARG A 95 8.41 14.22 -8.38
CA ARG A 95 7.19 14.97 -8.74
C ARG A 95 5.96 14.34 -8.09
N THR A 96 5.04 15.19 -7.64
CA THR A 96 3.72 14.78 -7.12
C THR A 96 2.60 15.44 -7.90
N TYR A 97 1.52 14.70 -8.17
CA TYR A 97 0.36 15.23 -8.87
C TYR A 97 -0.94 14.79 -8.20
N THR A 98 -1.83 15.77 -7.97
CA THR A 98 -3.20 15.50 -7.51
C THR A 98 -4.05 15.10 -8.71
N LEU A 99 -4.02 13.81 -9.06
CA LEU A 99 -4.68 13.25 -10.24
C LEU A 99 -5.36 11.92 -9.94
N ASN A 100 -6.47 11.66 -10.64
CA ASN A 100 -7.00 10.31 -10.75
C ASN A 100 -6.28 9.58 -11.90
N PHE A 101 -5.81 8.37 -11.64
CA PHE A 101 -5.07 7.57 -12.63
C PHE A 101 -5.92 7.10 -13.84
N ALA A 102 -7.24 7.33 -13.80
CA ALA A 102 -8.15 7.06 -14.93
C ALA A 102 -8.55 8.32 -15.71
N ASP A 103 -8.05 9.50 -15.31
CA ASP A 103 -8.38 10.77 -15.97
C ASP A 103 -7.55 11.01 -17.23
N PRO A 104 -8.08 11.73 -18.22
CA PRO A 104 -7.34 12.07 -19.44
C PRO A 104 -6.03 12.84 -19.20
N ILE A 105 -5.94 13.59 -18.08
CA ILE A 105 -4.72 14.31 -17.70
C ILE A 105 -3.60 13.33 -17.34
N PHE A 106 -3.95 12.28 -16.57
CA PHE A 106 -3.00 11.21 -16.23
C PHE A 106 -2.51 10.49 -17.49
N GLU A 107 -3.42 10.12 -18.39
CA GLU A 107 -3.06 9.45 -19.63
C GLU A 107 -2.10 10.30 -20.47
N ARG A 108 -2.37 11.62 -20.61
CA ARG A 108 -1.44 12.53 -21.33
C ARG A 108 -0.08 12.61 -20.68
N MET A 109 -0.03 12.69 -19.33
CA MET A 109 1.22 12.69 -18.59
C MET A 109 1.98 11.38 -18.81
N PHE A 110 1.32 10.25 -18.68
CA PHE A 110 1.92 8.92 -18.82
C PHE A 110 2.49 8.70 -20.24
N ARG A 111 1.74 9.09 -21.26
CA ARG A 111 2.19 9.03 -22.67
C ARG A 111 3.37 9.96 -22.95
N LYS A 112 3.38 11.16 -22.37
CA LYS A 112 4.51 12.09 -22.49
C LYS A 112 5.79 11.54 -21.85
N GLU A 113 5.65 10.84 -20.74
CA GLU A 113 6.77 10.17 -20.04
C GLU A 113 7.23 8.88 -20.75
N GLN A 114 6.49 8.40 -21.77
CA GLN A 114 6.75 7.13 -22.47
C GLN A 114 6.72 5.91 -21.53
N GLY A 115 5.89 5.96 -20.47
CA GLY A 115 5.78 4.94 -19.43
C GLY A 115 6.83 5.08 -18.32
N PHE A 116 6.91 4.04 -17.48
CA PHE A 116 7.83 3.95 -16.35
C PHE A 116 8.36 2.51 -16.23
N ASP A 117 9.60 2.36 -15.74
CA ASP A 117 10.19 1.02 -15.53
C ASP A 117 9.44 0.25 -14.45
N ILE A 118 9.04 0.93 -13.37
CA ILE A 118 8.34 0.32 -12.24
C ILE A 118 7.05 1.09 -12.00
N VAL A 119 5.92 0.39 -11.96
CA VAL A 119 4.61 0.96 -11.66
C VAL A 119 3.99 0.22 -10.48
N ALA A 120 3.66 0.94 -9.41
CA ALA A 120 3.04 0.39 -8.21
C ALA A 120 1.71 1.10 -7.92
N ASN A 121 0.60 0.33 -7.91
CA ASN A 121 -0.75 0.84 -7.68
C ASN A 121 -1.26 0.46 -6.29
N PHE A 122 -1.43 1.47 -5.44
CA PHE A 122 -2.02 1.38 -4.09
C PHE A 122 -3.41 1.99 -3.99
N SER A 123 -3.94 2.52 -5.10
CA SER A 123 -5.27 3.12 -5.13
C SER A 123 -6.35 2.04 -5.00
N ALA A 124 -7.21 2.17 -4.00
CA ALA A 124 -8.33 1.27 -3.79
C ALA A 124 -9.41 1.88 -2.90
N HIS A 125 -10.68 1.55 -3.17
CA HIS A 125 -11.73 1.63 -2.17
C HIS A 125 -11.66 0.37 -1.30
N LYS A 126 -11.30 0.54 0.00
CA LYS A 126 -10.92 -0.56 0.90
C LYS A 126 -11.82 -0.79 2.10
N HIS A 127 -12.83 0.08 2.30
CA HIS A 127 -13.70 -0.01 3.47
C HIS A 127 -14.94 -0.84 3.18
N VAL A 128 -15.11 -1.96 3.91
CA VAL A 128 -16.32 -2.80 3.84
C VAL A 128 -17.57 -2.00 4.21
N ARG A 129 -17.50 -1.07 5.15
CA ARG A 129 -18.61 -0.19 5.52
C ARG A 129 -19.09 0.77 4.41
N SER A 130 -18.38 0.84 3.30
CA SER A 130 -18.80 1.62 2.12
C SER A 130 -19.81 0.86 1.24
N GLU A 131 -20.15 -0.39 1.59
CA GLU A 131 -21.19 -1.18 0.91
C GLU A 131 -22.56 -0.85 1.49
N LYS A 132 -23.06 0.38 1.25
CA LYS A 132 -24.31 0.86 1.86
C LYS A 132 -25.51 0.80 0.92
N ASP A 133 -25.29 1.12 -0.35
CA ASP A 133 -26.29 1.26 -1.40
C ASP A 133 -25.67 0.99 -2.77
N GLU A 134 -26.51 1.02 -3.83
CA GLU A 134 -26.04 0.80 -5.20
C GLU A 134 -24.97 1.78 -5.66
N TYR A 135 -25.02 3.04 -5.23
CA TYR A 135 -24.05 4.07 -5.65
C TYR A 135 -22.68 3.85 -5.04
N SER A 136 -22.63 3.49 -3.77
CA SER A 136 -21.38 3.18 -3.09
C SER A 136 -20.74 1.88 -3.59
N VAL A 137 -21.55 0.88 -3.94
CA VAL A 137 -21.10 -0.36 -4.58
C VAL A 137 -20.60 -0.07 -5.99
N GLN A 138 -21.33 0.71 -6.79
CA GLN A 138 -20.91 1.13 -8.13
C GLN A 138 -19.57 1.88 -8.08
N ALA A 139 -19.41 2.86 -7.17
CA ALA A 139 -18.18 3.59 -7.01
C ALA A 139 -16.99 2.69 -6.63
N LEU A 140 -17.24 1.65 -5.82
CA LEU A 140 -16.24 0.66 -5.43
C LEU A 140 -15.80 -0.19 -6.62
N ILE A 141 -16.73 -0.71 -7.42
CA ILE A 141 -16.45 -1.49 -8.63
C ILE A 141 -15.77 -0.61 -9.68
N GLU A 142 -16.26 0.61 -9.90
CA GLU A 142 -15.66 1.57 -10.82
C GLU A 142 -14.19 1.81 -10.49
N ASN A 143 -13.88 2.05 -9.21
CA ASN A 143 -12.50 2.33 -8.80
C ASN A 143 -11.59 1.09 -8.81
N ASN A 144 -12.06 -0.03 -8.24
CA ASN A 144 -11.20 -1.20 -8.03
C ASN A 144 -11.07 -2.08 -9.28
N VAL A 145 -12.04 -2.01 -10.20
CA VAL A 145 -12.08 -2.88 -11.38
C VAL A 145 -11.95 -2.08 -12.68
N ILE A 146 -12.92 -1.19 -12.95
CA ILE A 146 -13.00 -0.53 -14.27
C ILE A 146 -11.79 0.40 -14.50
N LYS A 147 -11.47 1.24 -13.51
CA LYS A 147 -10.28 2.11 -13.60
C LYS A 147 -8.97 1.34 -13.62
N ALA A 148 -8.89 0.24 -12.85
CA ALA A 148 -7.72 -0.63 -12.88
C ALA A 148 -7.52 -1.24 -14.28
N LYS A 149 -8.62 -1.63 -14.97
CA LYS A 149 -8.54 -2.11 -16.37
C LYS A 149 -7.98 -1.03 -17.30
N LYS A 150 -8.47 0.21 -17.22
CA LYS A 150 -7.95 1.32 -18.04
C LYS A 150 -6.45 1.52 -17.84
N LEU A 151 -5.96 1.41 -16.60
CA LEU A 151 -4.53 1.47 -16.31
C LEU A 151 -3.78 0.32 -16.99
N LEU A 152 -4.27 -0.92 -16.87
CA LEU A 152 -3.64 -2.09 -17.47
C LEU A 152 -3.60 -2.01 -19.00
N ASP A 153 -4.63 -1.46 -19.63
CA ASP A 153 -4.65 -1.21 -21.08
C ASP A 153 -3.54 -0.22 -21.47
N LEU A 154 -3.40 0.89 -20.74
CA LEU A 154 -2.36 1.88 -20.97
C LEU A 154 -0.95 1.30 -20.72
N LEU A 155 -0.78 0.50 -19.67
CA LEU A 155 0.48 -0.21 -19.40
C LEU A 155 0.83 -1.21 -20.52
N SER A 156 -0.15 -1.74 -21.23
CA SER A 156 0.09 -2.66 -22.36
C SER A 156 0.69 -1.95 -23.59
N GLU A 157 0.48 -0.63 -23.70
CA GLU A 157 1.11 0.19 -24.75
C GLU A 157 2.56 0.59 -24.38
N PHE A 158 2.82 0.73 -23.08
CA PHE A 158 4.13 1.10 -22.51
C PHE A 158 4.47 0.12 -21.36
N PRO A 159 4.85 -1.13 -21.67
CA PRO A 159 5.01 -2.18 -20.67
C PRO A 159 6.10 -1.87 -19.64
N PRO A 160 5.77 -1.83 -18.35
CA PRO A 160 6.76 -1.68 -17.30
C PRO A 160 7.58 -2.97 -17.12
N ARG A 161 8.79 -2.85 -16.59
CA ARG A 161 9.58 -4.02 -16.15
C ARG A 161 8.94 -4.73 -14.96
N HIS A 162 8.32 -3.94 -14.07
CA HIS A 162 7.62 -4.43 -12.89
C HIS A 162 6.32 -3.68 -12.71
N PHE A 163 5.21 -4.41 -12.66
CA PHE A 163 3.91 -3.89 -12.23
C PHE A 163 3.46 -4.58 -10.95
N PHE A 164 3.10 -3.79 -9.99
CA PHE A 164 2.55 -4.23 -8.71
C PHE A 164 1.20 -3.56 -8.45
N CYS A 165 0.25 -4.32 -7.92
CA CYS A 165 -1.01 -3.76 -7.42
C CYS A 165 -1.33 -4.38 -6.05
N VAL A 166 -1.56 -3.53 -5.04
CA VAL A 166 -1.86 -4.00 -3.70
C VAL A 166 -3.21 -4.73 -3.63
N SER A 167 -3.26 -5.85 -2.92
CA SER A 167 -4.48 -6.60 -2.61
C SER A 167 -4.68 -6.75 -1.10
N THR A 168 -5.53 -7.67 -0.69
CA THR A 168 -5.94 -7.89 0.70
C THR A 168 -6.18 -9.37 0.97
N ASP A 169 -6.09 -9.78 2.21
CA ASP A 169 -6.51 -11.10 2.71
C ASP A 169 -7.98 -11.44 2.34
N LYS A 170 -8.83 -10.42 2.25
CA LYS A 170 -10.27 -10.56 1.92
C LYS A 170 -10.53 -10.97 0.46
N ALA A 171 -9.53 -10.85 -0.42
CA ALA A 171 -9.60 -11.35 -1.79
C ALA A 171 -9.39 -12.87 -1.89
N ALA A 172 -8.81 -13.51 -0.87
CA ALA A 172 -8.57 -14.95 -0.87
C ALA A 172 -9.88 -15.76 -0.81
N ASN A 173 -10.79 -15.35 0.09
CA ASN A 173 -12.13 -15.93 0.22
C ASN A 173 -13.13 -14.78 0.46
N PRO A 174 -13.63 -14.13 -0.61
CA PRO A 174 -14.44 -12.94 -0.49
C PRO A 174 -15.83 -13.26 0.07
N VAL A 175 -16.17 -12.61 1.19
CA VAL A 175 -17.49 -12.68 1.83
C VAL A 175 -18.27 -11.36 1.73
N ASN A 176 -17.72 -10.37 1.03
CA ASN A 176 -18.32 -9.06 0.80
C ASN A 176 -17.88 -8.50 -0.54
N ILE A 177 -18.56 -7.44 -1.01
CA ILE A 177 -18.34 -6.85 -2.34
C ILE A 177 -16.93 -6.26 -2.46
N MET A 178 -16.40 -5.64 -1.40
CA MET A 178 -15.04 -5.11 -1.42
C MET A 178 -14.01 -6.23 -1.64
N GLY A 179 -14.11 -7.36 -0.92
CA GLY A 179 -13.26 -8.52 -1.14
C GLY A 179 -13.42 -9.11 -2.55
N ALA A 180 -14.68 -9.21 -3.04
CA ALA A 180 -14.97 -9.68 -4.39
C ALA A 180 -14.36 -8.77 -5.47
N SER A 181 -14.49 -7.45 -5.33
CA SER A 181 -13.89 -6.49 -6.27
C SER A 181 -12.36 -6.59 -6.34
N LYS A 182 -11.72 -6.83 -5.19
CA LYS A 182 -10.26 -7.05 -5.14
C LYS A 182 -9.88 -8.39 -5.76
N ARG A 183 -10.70 -9.43 -5.63
CA ARG A 183 -10.49 -10.71 -6.31
C ARG A 183 -10.60 -10.55 -7.82
N ILE A 184 -11.64 -9.87 -8.32
CA ILE A 184 -11.79 -9.58 -9.75
C ILE A 184 -10.58 -8.77 -10.26
N MET A 185 -10.11 -7.79 -9.49
CA MET A 185 -8.91 -7.03 -9.83
C MET A 185 -7.67 -7.95 -9.94
N GLU A 186 -7.47 -8.88 -9.00
CA GLU A 186 -6.36 -9.84 -9.07
C GLU A 186 -6.43 -10.72 -10.32
N ASP A 187 -7.60 -11.31 -10.59
CA ASP A 187 -7.80 -12.17 -11.77
C ASP A 187 -7.55 -11.37 -13.07
N MET A 188 -7.98 -10.11 -13.11
CA MET A 188 -7.73 -9.20 -14.23
C MET A 188 -6.24 -8.88 -14.39
N ILE A 189 -5.51 -8.57 -13.30
CA ILE A 189 -4.06 -8.33 -13.34
C ILE A 189 -3.34 -9.56 -13.88
N MET A 190 -3.72 -10.76 -13.41
CA MET A 190 -3.12 -12.02 -13.87
C MET A 190 -3.36 -12.26 -15.35
N ALA A 191 -4.50 -11.84 -15.91
CA ALA A 191 -4.76 -11.93 -17.34
C ALA A 191 -3.79 -11.07 -18.20
N TYR A 192 -3.19 -10.01 -17.62
CA TYR A 192 -2.17 -9.20 -18.29
C TYR A 192 -0.74 -9.71 -18.13
N SER A 193 -0.53 -10.81 -17.41
CA SER A 193 0.80 -11.39 -17.18
C SER A 193 1.53 -11.83 -18.44
N SER A 194 0.80 -12.04 -19.54
CA SER A 194 1.39 -12.30 -20.85
C SER A 194 1.97 -11.08 -21.55
N LYS A 195 1.64 -9.85 -21.09
CA LYS A 195 2.05 -8.59 -21.70
C LYS A 195 3.21 -7.94 -20.95
N PHE A 196 3.22 -8.03 -19.63
CA PHE A 196 4.27 -7.52 -18.75
C PHE A 196 4.24 -8.25 -17.41
N LYS A 197 5.33 -8.17 -16.66
CA LYS A 197 5.44 -8.81 -15.35
C LYS A 197 4.47 -8.17 -14.35
N VAL A 198 3.64 -9.00 -13.73
CA VAL A 198 2.65 -8.60 -12.72
C VAL A 198 2.87 -9.33 -11.42
N THR A 199 2.72 -8.62 -10.30
CA THR A 199 2.74 -9.20 -8.96
C THR A 199 1.73 -8.51 -8.06
N THR A 200 1.34 -9.16 -6.98
CA THR A 200 0.46 -8.58 -5.95
C THR A 200 0.86 -9.07 -4.56
N ALA A 201 0.38 -8.39 -3.53
CA ALA A 201 0.54 -8.83 -2.16
C ALA A 201 -0.79 -8.75 -1.40
N ARG A 202 -1.08 -9.79 -0.62
CA ARG A 202 -2.19 -9.87 0.31
C ARG A 202 -1.66 -9.81 1.73
N PHE A 203 -2.18 -8.92 2.52
CA PHE A 203 -1.87 -8.88 3.94
C PHE A 203 -3.06 -8.34 4.73
N ALA A 204 -3.03 -8.57 6.03
CA ALA A 204 -4.10 -8.24 6.94
C ALA A 204 -4.12 -6.73 7.27
N ASN A 205 -4.42 -6.38 8.51
CA ASN A 205 -4.54 -4.99 8.91
C ASN A 205 -3.15 -4.35 9.07
N VAL A 206 -2.98 -3.15 8.51
CA VAL A 206 -1.82 -2.30 8.80
C VAL A 206 -2.14 -1.46 10.04
N ALA A 207 -1.31 -1.59 11.08
CA ALA A 207 -1.51 -0.88 12.33
C ALA A 207 -1.48 0.65 12.10
N PHE A 208 -2.44 1.36 12.68
CA PHE A 208 -2.63 2.82 12.56
C PHE A 208 -2.67 3.36 11.12
N SER A 209 -3.00 2.53 10.13
CA SER A 209 -3.18 3.03 8.75
C SER A 209 -4.34 4.01 8.65
N ASN A 210 -4.24 4.97 7.74
CA ASN A 210 -5.25 6.02 7.50
C ASN A 210 -6.65 5.44 7.34
N GLY A 211 -7.61 5.97 8.11
CA GLY A 211 -8.99 5.52 8.15
C GLY A 211 -9.22 4.18 8.86
N SER A 212 -8.19 3.58 9.49
CA SER A 212 -8.36 2.39 10.33
C SER A 212 -8.98 2.72 11.68
N LEU A 213 -9.52 1.70 12.36
CA LEU A 213 -10.05 1.85 13.70
C LEU A 213 -8.96 2.35 14.68
N LEU A 214 -7.73 1.85 14.57
CA LEU A 214 -6.62 2.25 15.44
C LEU A 214 -6.20 3.71 15.22
N ALA A 215 -6.15 4.19 13.98
CA ALA A 215 -5.91 5.61 13.70
C ALA A 215 -7.03 6.47 14.32
N GLY A 216 -8.27 5.97 14.30
CA GLY A 216 -9.40 6.62 14.93
C GLY A 216 -9.28 6.75 16.46
N PHE A 217 -8.47 5.94 17.14
CA PHE A 217 -8.23 6.12 18.59
C PHE A 217 -7.50 7.43 18.86
N ILE A 218 -6.49 7.77 18.06
CA ILE A 218 -5.77 9.05 18.17
C ILE A 218 -6.74 10.21 18.01
N ASP A 219 -7.56 10.19 16.94
CA ASP A 219 -8.55 11.24 16.69
C ASP A 219 -9.58 11.39 17.82
N ARG A 220 -10.04 10.27 18.40
CA ARG A 220 -11.00 10.26 19.51
C ARG A 220 -10.39 10.84 20.77
N ILE A 221 -9.16 10.49 21.09
CA ILE A 221 -8.45 11.05 22.27
C ILE A 221 -8.28 12.56 22.09
N MET A 222 -7.82 13.01 20.93
CA MET A 222 -7.67 14.44 20.64
C MET A 222 -8.98 15.22 20.77
N LYS A 223 -10.11 14.58 20.45
CA LYS A 223 -11.46 15.16 20.54
C LYS A 223 -12.16 14.87 21.87
N LYS A 224 -11.49 14.24 22.85
CA LYS A 224 -12.07 13.81 24.13
C LYS A 224 -13.34 12.97 23.96
N GLN A 225 -13.35 12.07 22.96
CA GLN A 225 -14.44 11.17 22.63
C GLN A 225 -14.15 9.76 23.15
N PRO A 226 -15.18 8.95 23.48
CA PRO A 226 -14.97 7.58 23.93
C PRO A 226 -14.38 6.70 22.82
N LEU A 227 -13.54 5.74 23.21
CA LEU A 227 -13.03 4.71 22.32
C LEU A 227 -14.00 3.53 22.27
N ALA A 228 -14.27 3.04 21.07
CA ALA A 228 -15.05 1.83 20.85
C ALA A 228 -14.17 0.80 20.14
N ALA A 229 -14.00 -0.38 20.77
CA ALA A 229 -13.14 -1.43 20.23
C ALA A 229 -13.85 -2.80 20.36
N PRO A 230 -14.05 -3.55 19.25
CA PRO A 230 -14.58 -4.90 19.30
C PRO A 230 -13.70 -5.85 20.14
N ASN A 231 -14.32 -6.70 20.94
CA ASN A 231 -13.64 -7.68 21.80
C ASN A 231 -13.71 -9.12 21.26
N ASP A 232 -14.59 -9.35 20.29
CA ASP A 232 -14.90 -10.64 19.68
C ASP A 232 -14.13 -10.92 18.40
N VAL A 233 -13.44 -9.93 17.85
CA VAL A 233 -12.74 -10.02 16.57
C VAL A 233 -11.23 -9.95 16.75
N LYS A 234 -10.54 -11.05 16.45
CA LYS A 234 -9.07 -11.11 16.37
C LYS A 234 -8.59 -10.84 14.95
N ARG A 235 -7.45 -10.17 14.81
CA ARG A 235 -6.82 -9.86 13.53
C ARG A 235 -5.30 -9.99 13.58
N TYR A 236 -4.73 -10.31 12.43
CA TYR A 236 -3.30 -10.14 12.19
C TYR A 236 -2.98 -8.68 11.91
N PHE A 237 -1.81 -8.26 12.36
CA PHE A 237 -1.30 -6.92 12.07
C PHE A 237 0.12 -6.98 11.53
N VAL A 238 0.39 -6.07 10.60
CA VAL A 238 1.73 -5.68 10.17
C VAL A 238 1.95 -4.21 10.49
N SER A 239 3.20 -3.82 10.69
CA SER A 239 3.53 -2.39 10.85
C SER A 239 3.41 -1.66 9.50
N PRO A 240 3.32 -0.31 9.50
CA PRO A 240 3.42 0.46 8.26
C PRO A 240 4.68 0.13 7.46
N GLU A 241 5.83 0.04 8.13
CA GLU A 241 7.10 -0.35 7.52
C GLU A 241 7.01 -1.72 6.84
N GLU A 242 6.54 -2.75 7.55
CA GLU A 242 6.38 -4.11 7.02
C GLU A 242 5.43 -4.13 5.81
N SER A 243 4.38 -3.31 5.81
CA SER A 243 3.45 -3.22 4.67
C SER A 243 4.12 -2.68 3.40
N GLY A 244 4.97 -1.68 3.53
CA GLY A 244 5.75 -1.15 2.41
C GLY A 244 6.80 -2.13 1.91
N GLN A 245 7.48 -2.81 2.83
CA GLN A 245 8.54 -3.76 2.51
C GLN A 245 8.02 -5.00 1.79
N ILE A 246 6.91 -5.60 2.22
CA ILE A 246 6.34 -6.75 1.49
C ILE A 246 5.88 -6.36 0.09
N CYS A 247 5.32 -5.14 -0.08
CA CYS A 247 4.95 -4.64 -1.40
C CYS A 247 6.17 -4.43 -2.30
N MET A 248 7.28 -3.91 -1.75
CA MET A 248 8.54 -3.74 -2.48
C MET A 248 9.13 -5.11 -2.89
N LEU A 249 9.21 -6.06 -1.95
CA LEU A 249 9.71 -7.41 -2.23
C LEU A 249 8.86 -8.09 -3.32
N ALA A 250 7.54 -8.02 -3.21
CA ALA A 250 6.63 -8.58 -4.22
C ALA A 250 6.79 -7.90 -5.59
N CYS A 251 6.87 -6.57 -5.62
CA CYS A 251 7.02 -5.81 -6.86
C CYS A 251 8.32 -6.16 -7.58
N ILE A 252 9.43 -6.15 -6.87
CA ILE A 252 10.77 -6.22 -7.47
C ILE A 252 11.25 -7.66 -7.63
N LEU A 253 11.14 -8.47 -6.57
CA LEU A 253 11.72 -9.82 -6.54
C LEU A 253 10.75 -10.91 -6.98
N GLY A 254 9.44 -10.68 -6.89
CA GLY A 254 8.43 -11.67 -7.26
C GLY A 254 8.56 -12.12 -8.71
N ASN A 255 8.23 -13.37 -9.00
CA ASN A 255 8.09 -13.84 -10.37
C ASN A 255 6.75 -13.42 -10.95
N ASN A 256 6.62 -13.48 -12.26
CA ASN A 256 5.40 -13.10 -12.95
C ASN A 256 4.20 -13.96 -12.48
N GLY A 257 3.12 -13.31 -12.07
CA GLY A 257 1.91 -13.97 -11.59
C GLY A 257 1.93 -14.35 -10.09
N GLU A 258 2.96 -14.01 -9.33
CA GLU A 258 3.03 -14.36 -7.91
C GLU A 258 2.22 -13.43 -7.02
N ILE A 259 1.65 -14.03 -5.96
CA ILE A 259 0.92 -13.36 -4.88
C ILE A 259 1.70 -13.54 -3.58
N PHE A 260 2.20 -12.46 -3.02
CA PHE A 260 2.94 -12.47 -1.76
C PHE A 260 2.01 -12.32 -0.56
N PHE A 261 2.33 -12.97 0.54
CA PHE A 261 1.65 -12.78 1.82
C PHE A 261 2.61 -13.04 2.99
N PRO A 262 2.45 -12.33 4.13
CA PRO A 262 3.29 -12.57 5.29
C PRO A 262 2.91 -13.91 5.95
N LYS A 263 3.92 -14.67 6.37
CA LYS A 263 3.71 -15.91 7.14
C LYS A 263 3.48 -15.56 8.60
N LEU A 264 2.22 -15.51 9.03
CA LEU A 264 1.80 -15.23 10.40
C LEU A 264 0.97 -16.39 10.94
N GLY A 265 1.36 -16.94 12.10
CA GLY A 265 0.62 -17.98 12.80
C GLY A 265 -0.55 -17.41 13.62
N GLU A 266 -1.56 -18.22 13.94
CA GLU A 266 -2.77 -17.79 14.67
C GLU A 266 -2.46 -17.18 16.04
N GLU A 267 -1.37 -17.57 16.68
CA GLU A 267 -0.88 -17.01 17.94
C GLU A 267 -0.52 -15.53 17.87
N LYS A 268 -0.37 -14.99 16.66
CA LYS A 268 -0.10 -13.55 16.42
C LYS A 268 -1.35 -12.70 16.28
N MET A 269 -2.52 -13.30 16.36
CA MET A 269 -3.79 -12.57 16.33
C MET A 269 -4.07 -11.84 17.63
N ILE A 270 -4.51 -10.59 17.55
CA ILE A 270 -4.89 -9.76 18.71
C ILE A 270 -6.25 -9.10 18.48
N THR A 271 -7.01 -8.87 19.57
CA THR A 271 -8.28 -8.15 19.51
C THR A 271 -8.07 -6.64 19.52
N PHE A 272 -9.01 -5.90 18.93
CA PHE A 272 -8.98 -4.43 18.98
C PHE A 272 -9.17 -3.91 20.43
N SER A 273 -9.97 -4.58 21.26
CA SER A 273 -10.12 -4.21 22.68
C SER A 273 -8.80 -4.31 23.44
N SER A 274 -8.04 -5.40 23.25
CA SER A 274 -6.72 -5.54 23.88
C SER A 274 -5.74 -4.44 23.47
N ILE A 275 -5.79 -4.02 22.19
CA ILE A 275 -4.97 -2.89 21.72
C ILE A 275 -5.43 -1.58 22.38
N CYS A 276 -6.75 -1.36 22.44
CA CYS A 276 -7.35 -0.18 23.06
C CYS A 276 -6.94 -0.04 24.54
N ASP A 277 -7.05 -1.13 25.32
CA ASP A 277 -6.67 -1.15 26.73
C ASP A 277 -5.19 -0.79 26.94
N ARG A 278 -4.30 -1.33 26.09
CA ARG A 278 -2.87 -0.99 26.13
C ARG A 278 -2.61 0.45 25.74
N PHE A 279 -3.34 0.94 24.73
CA PHE A 279 -3.19 2.31 24.23
C PHE A 279 -3.62 3.37 25.27
N LEU A 280 -4.64 3.06 26.09
CA LEU A 280 -5.08 3.94 27.17
C LEU A 280 -4.15 3.96 28.39
N ARG A 281 -3.26 2.95 28.53
CA ARG A 281 -2.29 2.85 29.63
C ARG A 281 -0.91 3.44 29.30
N THR A 282 -0.67 3.77 28.04
CA THR A 282 0.59 4.38 27.55
C THR A 282 0.51 5.89 27.52
#